data_e88aca2b11488d69743aa4d17b9a98b7
#
_entry.id   e88aca2b11488d69743aa4d17b9a98b7
#
_cell.length_a   1.000
_cell.length_b   1.000
_cell.length_c   1.000
_cell.angle_alpha   90.00
_cell.angle_beta   90.00
_cell.angle_gamma   90.00
#
_symmetry.space_group_name_H-M   'P 1'
#
loop_
_entity.id
_entity.type
_entity.pdbx_description
1 polymer ?
#
loop_
_entity_poly.entity_id
_entity_poly.type
_entity_poly.pdbx_seq_one_letter_code
_entity_poly.pdbx_strand_id
1 'polypeptide(L)'
;LGLDIGTSSIKASLVNAQSGECVGSAQSPSTEMKIIAPQPGWAEQDPETWWQHTQLAIASVLKENNIDGAQISAIGISYQMHGLVCVDKELKVLRNAIIWCDSRAVEIGNQAFAGLGAEKCLSHLLNSPGNFTASKLRWVKENESHIYSQIDKVMLPGDFIAMRLTGDVRTTESGLSEGIIWDFTAGRPAEILLNYYGIDQGLLAATVPTFGFQGEVTPEAAGLTGLQPGTPVCYRAGDQPNNAFSLNVLNPGEIAATAGTSGVVYGVSDQVKYDPQSRVNTFVHVNHSPGAIRNGILLCVNGTGIMNAWMKQVAGENLKYSEMNEIAATVKPGSEGLLVLPFGNGAERVLGNREPGCSIHNLNFNIHGKAHLFRAAQEGIAFALYYGIRIMQQMGVEVKVIRAGKANMFLSPVFSQTLADISGADIELYNT
;
A
#
# COMPACT_ATOMS: atom_id res chain seq x y z
N LEU A 1 -0.73 -10.91 -17.96
CA LEU A 1 -1.88 -10.78 -17.06
C LEU A 1 -1.42 -10.18 -15.74
N GLY A 2 -2.00 -9.06 -15.32
CA GLY A 2 -1.83 -8.45 -14.00
C GLY A 2 -3.04 -8.76 -13.13
N LEU A 3 -2.79 -9.10 -11.86
CA LEU A 3 -3.82 -9.29 -10.83
C LEU A 3 -3.62 -8.26 -9.71
N ASP A 4 -4.70 -7.68 -9.21
CA ASP A 4 -4.72 -6.82 -8.02
C ASP A 4 -5.68 -7.42 -6.98
N ILE A 5 -5.10 -7.96 -5.91
CA ILE A 5 -5.83 -8.64 -4.85
C ILE A 5 -6.20 -7.60 -3.78
N GLY A 6 -7.23 -6.83 -4.08
CA GLY A 6 -7.69 -5.77 -3.19
C GLY A 6 -8.64 -6.24 -2.09
N THR A 7 -8.92 -5.36 -1.13
CA THR A 7 -9.88 -5.63 -0.03
C THR A 7 -11.33 -5.61 -0.53
N SER A 8 -11.66 -4.70 -1.44
CA SER A 8 -13.03 -4.55 -1.95
C SER A 8 -13.34 -5.47 -3.13
N SER A 9 -12.36 -5.75 -3.99
CA SER A 9 -12.51 -6.58 -5.19
C SER A 9 -11.17 -7.06 -5.70
N ILE A 10 -11.20 -8.11 -6.50
CA ILE A 10 -10.06 -8.61 -7.27
C ILE A 10 -10.18 -8.04 -8.69
N LYS A 11 -9.09 -7.49 -9.20
CA LYS A 11 -9.01 -6.98 -10.57
C LYS A 11 -8.03 -7.81 -11.38
N ALA A 12 -8.37 -8.04 -12.63
CA ALA A 12 -7.51 -8.67 -13.63
C ALA A 12 -7.36 -7.75 -14.84
N SER A 13 -6.14 -7.54 -15.32
CA SER A 13 -5.85 -6.68 -16.47
C SER A 13 -4.95 -7.40 -17.46
N LEU A 14 -5.27 -7.29 -18.74
CA LEU A 14 -4.47 -7.80 -19.84
C LEU A 14 -3.65 -6.66 -20.44
N VAL A 15 -2.35 -6.85 -20.52
CA VAL A 15 -1.43 -5.89 -21.12
C VAL A 15 -0.71 -6.58 -22.27
N ASN A 16 -0.68 -5.93 -23.43
CA ASN A 16 0.12 -6.38 -24.56
C ASN A 16 1.61 -6.20 -24.23
N ALA A 17 2.36 -7.30 -24.18
CA ALA A 17 3.77 -7.27 -23.77
C ALA A 17 4.69 -6.52 -24.73
N GLN A 18 4.28 -6.31 -25.99
CA GLN A 18 5.08 -5.58 -26.97
C GLN A 18 4.80 -4.08 -26.98
N SER A 19 3.51 -3.68 -26.90
CA SER A 19 3.13 -2.26 -26.94
C SER A 19 3.02 -1.61 -25.55
N GLY A 20 2.85 -2.41 -24.48
CA GLY A 20 2.55 -1.92 -23.14
C GLY A 20 1.11 -1.44 -22.94
N GLU A 21 0.26 -1.59 -23.97
CA GLU A 21 -1.12 -1.11 -23.92
C GLU A 21 -2.01 -2.09 -23.12
N CYS A 22 -2.92 -1.54 -22.31
CA CYS A 22 -3.96 -2.31 -21.66
C CYS A 22 -4.99 -2.76 -22.71
N VAL A 23 -5.12 -4.08 -22.90
CA VAL A 23 -6.07 -4.69 -23.81
C VAL A 23 -7.48 -4.75 -23.23
N GLY A 24 -7.56 -4.97 -21.91
CA GLY A 24 -8.81 -5.03 -21.18
C GLY A 24 -8.61 -5.30 -19.71
N SER A 25 -9.66 -5.06 -18.94
CA SER A 25 -9.68 -5.32 -17.50
C SER A 25 -11.04 -5.83 -17.07
N ALA A 26 -11.07 -6.63 -16.02
CA ALA A 26 -12.28 -7.09 -15.36
C ALA A 26 -12.11 -7.05 -13.85
N GLN A 27 -13.20 -6.94 -13.10
CA GLN A 27 -13.18 -7.05 -11.66
C GLN A 27 -14.25 -7.99 -11.14
N SER A 28 -13.98 -8.62 -10.03
CA SER A 28 -14.93 -9.47 -9.31
C SER A 28 -14.74 -9.31 -7.80
N PRO A 29 -15.80 -9.19 -7.01
CA PRO A 29 -17.20 -8.98 -7.42
C PRO A 29 -17.43 -7.55 -7.96
N SER A 30 -18.61 -7.29 -8.50
CA SER A 30 -19.05 -5.95 -8.90
C SER A 30 -19.42 -5.07 -7.70
N THR A 31 -19.72 -5.69 -6.56
CA THR A 31 -19.94 -5.05 -5.26
C THR A 31 -18.75 -5.31 -4.36
N GLU A 32 -18.60 -4.54 -3.27
CA GLU A 32 -17.49 -4.75 -2.34
C GLU A 32 -17.55 -6.11 -1.64
N MET A 33 -16.41 -6.78 -1.53
CA MET A 33 -16.26 -7.97 -0.70
C MET A 33 -16.45 -7.60 0.77
N LYS A 34 -17.09 -8.50 1.50
CA LYS A 34 -17.38 -8.29 2.92
C LYS A 34 -16.12 -8.34 3.77
N ILE A 35 -15.96 -7.33 4.63
CA ILE A 35 -15.03 -7.41 5.77
C ILE A 35 -15.80 -8.01 6.96
N ILE A 36 -15.23 -9.02 7.59
CA ILE A 36 -15.75 -9.66 8.80
C ILE A 36 -15.14 -8.95 10.00
N ALA A 37 -15.96 -8.30 10.81
CA ALA A 37 -15.53 -7.54 11.99
C ALA A 37 -16.20 -8.13 13.25
N PRO A 38 -15.65 -9.21 13.84
CA PRO A 38 -16.24 -9.87 15.02
C PRO A 38 -16.25 -8.97 16.26
N GLN A 39 -15.31 -8.02 16.34
CA GLN A 39 -15.18 -7.05 17.43
C GLN A 39 -14.76 -5.69 16.87
N PRO A 40 -14.99 -4.59 17.59
CA PRO A 40 -14.47 -3.27 17.20
C PRO A 40 -12.95 -3.30 16.98
N GLY A 41 -12.49 -2.74 15.86
CA GLY A 41 -11.08 -2.72 15.47
C GLY A 41 -10.56 -4.02 14.84
N TRP A 42 -11.37 -5.07 14.75
CA TRP A 42 -11.00 -6.29 14.03
C TRP A 42 -11.47 -6.22 12.59
N ALA A 43 -10.65 -6.78 11.69
CA ALA A 43 -10.96 -6.86 10.27
C ALA A 43 -10.38 -8.13 9.67
N GLU A 44 -11.24 -8.98 9.16
CA GLU A 44 -10.88 -10.27 8.57
C GLU A 44 -11.56 -10.46 7.22
N GLN A 45 -10.91 -11.26 6.37
CA GLN A 45 -11.50 -11.78 5.12
C GLN A 45 -11.14 -13.24 4.94
N ASP A 46 -12.03 -14.01 4.33
CA ASP A 46 -11.76 -15.39 3.96
C ASP A 46 -10.85 -15.42 2.71
N PRO A 47 -9.63 -16.00 2.77
CA PRO A 47 -8.75 -16.12 1.62
C PRO A 47 -9.34 -16.91 0.45
N GLU A 48 -10.23 -17.87 0.73
CA GLU A 48 -10.90 -18.63 -0.34
C GLU A 48 -11.85 -17.73 -1.16
N THR A 49 -12.42 -16.70 -0.55
CA THR A 49 -13.18 -15.67 -1.29
C THR A 49 -12.30 -14.91 -2.27
N TRP A 50 -11.06 -14.57 -1.90
CA TRP A 50 -10.10 -13.95 -2.83
C TRP A 50 -9.77 -14.88 -3.99
N TRP A 51 -9.54 -16.16 -3.71
CA TRP A 51 -9.27 -17.15 -4.76
C TRP A 51 -10.45 -17.31 -5.72
N GLN A 52 -11.67 -17.43 -5.19
CA GLN A 52 -12.88 -17.52 -6.02
C GLN A 52 -13.03 -16.30 -6.95
N HIS A 53 -12.86 -15.09 -6.42
CA HIS A 53 -12.95 -13.88 -7.23
C HIS A 53 -11.76 -13.69 -8.17
N THR A 54 -10.58 -14.25 -7.85
CA THR A 54 -9.45 -14.31 -8.79
C THR A 54 -9.79 -15.17 -10.01
N GLN A 55 -10.36 -16.35 -9.79
CA GLN A 55 -10.83 -17.21 -10.89
C GLN A 55 -11.83 -16.47 -11.79
N LEU A 56 -12.84 -15.85 -11.18
CA LEU A 56 -13.88 -15.12 -11.90
C LEU A 56 -13.31 -13.92 -12.68
N ALA A 57 -12.42 -13.14 -12.09
CA ALA A 57 -11.81 -11.98 -12.74
C ALA A 57 -10.94 -12.40 -13.93
N ILE A 58 -10.15 -13.47 -13.80
CA ILE A 58 -9.33 -14.02 -14.90
C ILE A 58 -10.25 -14.54 -16.02
N ALA A 59 -11.23 -15.37 -15.70
CA ALA A 59 -12.15 -15.90 -16.70
C ALA A 59 -12.92 -14.79 -17.43
N SER A 60 -13.37 -13.75 -16.71
CA SER A 60 -14.07 -12.60 -17.32
C SER A 60 -13.17 -11.83 -18.27
N VAL A 61 -11.96 -11.45 -17.83
CA VAL A 61 -11.07 -10.64 -18.68
C VAL A 61 -10.63 -11.37 -19.95
N LEU A 62 -10.41 -12.69 -19.89
CA LEU A 62 -10.10 -13.51 -21.05
C LEU A 62 -11.28 -13.56 -22.02
N LYS A 63 -12.48 -13.87 -21.49
CA LYS A 63 -13.71 -14.01 -22.29
C LYS A 63 -14.14 -12.69 -22.95
N GLU A 64 -14.16 -11.60 -22.20
CA GLU A 64 -14.61 -10.28 -22.68
C GLU A 64 -13.71 -9.71 -23.78
N ASN A 65 -12.44 -10.10 -23.80
CA ASN A 65 -11.47 -9.64 -24.79
C ASN A 65 -11.16 -10.69 -25.86
N ASN A 66 -11.83 -11.86 -25.85
CA ASN A 66 -11.60 -12.97 -26.76
C ASN A 66 -10.14 -13.44 -26.82
N ILE A 67 -9.48 -13.48 -25.65
CA ILE A 67 -8.10 -13.93 -25.50
C ILE A 67 -8.10 -15.38 -24.99
N ASP A 68 -7.35 -16.24 -25.68
CA ASP A 68 -7.09 -17.60 -25.21
C ASP A 68 -6.07 -17.58 -24.08
N GLY A 69 -6.29 -18.37 -23.02
CA GLY A 69 -5.34 -18.51 -21.91
C GLY A 69 -3.91 -18.90 -22.35
N ALA A 70 -3.78 -19.59 -23.49
CA ALA A 70 -2.49 -19.90 -24.11
C ALA A 70 -1.71 -18.68 -24.60
N GLN A 71 -2.36 -17.53 -24.77
CA GLN A 71 -1.71 -16.29 -25.14
C GLN A 71 -1.12 -15.52 -23.94
N ILE A 72 -1.38 -15.98 -22.71
CA ILE A 72 -0.84 -15.36 -21.51
C ILE A 72 0.60 -15.81 -21.27
N SER A 73 1.54 -14.92 -21.51
CA SER A 73 2.98 -15.21 -21.42
C SER A 73 3.51 -15.18 -19.98
N ALA A 74 2.88 -14.39 -19.08
CA ALA A 74 3.28 -14.30 -17.68
C ALA A 74 2.16 -13.67 -16.82
N ILE A 75 2.25 -13.91 -15.50
CA ILE A 75 1.35 -13.37 -14.48
C ILE A 75 2.15 -12.53 -13.52
N GLY A 76 1.62 -11.33 -13.19
CA GLY A 76 2.09 -10.47 -12.09
C GLY A 76 0.97 -10.26 -11.07
N ILE A 77 1.32 -10.21 -9.78
CA ILE A 77 0.37 -10.09 -8.68
C ILE A 77 0.70 -8.87 -7.83
N SER A 78 -0.24 -7.93 -7.74
CA SER A 78 -0.31 -6.89 -6.71
C SER A 78 -1.32 -7.31 -5.65
N TYR A 79 -1.13 -6.88 -4.39
CA TYR A 79 -2.03 -7.31 -3.33
C TYR A 79 -2.09 -6.30 -2.17
N GLN A 80 -3.22 -6.31 -1.42
CA GLN A 80 -3.36 -5.58 -0.16
C GLN A 80 -2.26 -6.00 0.82
N MET A 81 -1.55 -5.02 1.38
CA MET A 81 -0.37 -5.26 2.23
C MET A 81 -0.72 -5.80 3.63
N HIS A 82 0.28 -6.32 4.32
CA HIS A 82 0.27 -6.63 5.76
C HIS A 82 -0.75 -7.68 6.23
N GLY A 83 -1.41 -8.38 5.32
CA GLY A 83 -2.32 -9.46 5.67
C GLY A 83 -1.59 -10.67 6.27
N LEU A 84 -2.29 -11.46 7.09
CA LEU A 84 -1.80 -12.73 7.61
C LEU A 84 -2.72 -13.86 7.17
N VAL A 85 -2.22 -14.75 6.32
CA VAL A 85 -2.86 -16.02 5.96
C VAL A 85 -2.09 -17.15 6.61
N CYS A 86 -2.79 -18.09 7.24
CA CYS A 86 -2.21 -19.27 7.89
C CYS A 86 -2.73 -20.53 7.21
N VAL A 87 -1.83 -21.44 6.81
CA VAL A 87 -2.19 -22.72 6.20
C VAL A 87 -1.55 -23.89 6.93
N ASP A 88 -2.19 -25.06 6.84
CA ASP A 88 -1.66 -26.33 7.31
C ASP A 88 -0.74 -27.00 6.26
N LYS A 89 -0.29 -28.22 6.55
CA LYS A 89 0.59 -29.01 5.67
C LYS A 89 -0.07 -29.41 4.34
N GLU A 90 -1.39 -29.47 4.31
CA GLU A 90 -2.19 -29.72 3.11
C GLU A 90 -2.55 -28.44 2.36
N LEU A 91 -1.95 -27.29 2.75
CA LEU A 91 -2.17 -25.94 2.19
C LEU A 91 -3.62 -25.45 2.37
N LYS A 92 -4.35 -25.98 3.33
CA LYS A 92 -5.69 -25.51 3.68
C LYS A 92 -5.63 -24.33 4.61
N VAL A 93 -6.48 -23.35 4.36
CA VAL A 93 -6.64 -22.18 5.22
C VAL A 93 -7.17 -22.59 6.59
N LEU A 94 -6.48 -22.19 7.64
CA LEU A 94 -6.83 -22.54 9.02
C LEU A 94 -7.82 -21.54 9.68
N ARG A 95 -7.84 -20.31 9.16
CA ARG A 95 -8.69 -19.24 9.66
C ARG A 95 -8.84 -18.12 8.62
N ASN A 96 -9.83 -17.22 8.83
CA ASN A 96 -9.88 -15.99 8.07
C ASN A 96 -8.57 -15.20 8.23
N ALA A 97 -8.12 -14.59 7.14
CA ALA A 97 -6.95 -13.72 7.16
C ALA A 97 -7.22 -12.46 8.00
N ILE A 98 -6.26 -12.09 8.84
CA ILE A 98 -6.26 -10.79 9.52
C ILE A 98 -5.70 -9.78 8.53
N ILE A 99 -6.55 -8.85 8.03
CA ILE A 99 -6.17 -7.92 6.96
C ILE A 99 -5.54 -6.62 7.50
N TRP A 100 -5.11 -5.76 6.61
CA TRP A 100 -4.29 -4.57 6.90
C TRP A 100 -4.94 -3.58 7.89
N CYS A 101 -6.24 -3.37 7.81
CA CYS A 101 -6.98 -2.41 8.66
C CYS A 101 -7.39 -2.97 10.05
N ASP A 102 -7.03 -4.21 10.36
CA ASP A 102 -7.23 -4.80 11.69
C ASP A 102 -6.26 -4.19 12.71
N SER A 103 -6.71 -3.88 13.91
CA SER A 103 -5.91 -3.24 14.96
C SER A 103 -5.60 -4.12 16.17
N ARG A 104 -6.01 -5.42 16.17
CA ARG A 104 -5.87 -6.31 17.34
C ARG A 104 -4.42 -6.54 17.79
N ALA A 105 -3.46 -6.42 16.90
CA ALA A 105 -2.05 -6.69 17.18
C ALA A 105 -1.24 -5.42 17.52
N VAL A 106 -1.86 -4.23 17.56
CA VAL A 106 -1.17 -2.95 17.84
C VAL A 106 -0.42 -3.00 19.16
N GLU A 107 -1.06 -3.48 20.23
CA GLU A 107 -0.44 -3.53 21.55
C GLU A 107 0.74 -4.51 21.61
N ILE A 108 0.63 -5.65 20.92
CA ILE A 108 1.73 -6.63 20.80
C ILE A 108 2.94 -5.98 20.12
N GLY A 109 2.71 -5.23 19.05
CA GLY A 109 3.77 -4.50 18.37
C GLY A 109 4.40 -3.40 19.23
N ASN A 110 3.60 -2.67 20.02
CA ASN A 110 4.08 -1.66 20.95
C ASN A 110 4.95 -2.28 22.05
N GLN A 111 4.53 -3.40 22.62
CA GLN A 111 5.30 -4.15 23.62
C GLN A 111 6.62 -4.68 23.05
N ALA A 112 6.63 -5.15 21.82
CA ALA A 112 7.87 -5.58 21.15
C ALA A 112 8.81 -4.40 20.91
N PHE A 113 8.28 -3.26 20.46
CA PHE A 113 9.07 -2.04 20.27
C PHE A 113 9.71 -1.54 21.56
N ALA A 114 8.98 -1.56 22.67
CA ALA A 114 9.48 -1.21 23.99
C ALA A 114 10.47 -2.27 24.53
N GLY A 115 10.15 -3.56 24.41
CA GLY A 115 10.93 -4.66 24.97
C GLY A 115 12.25 -4.94 24.27
N LEU A 116 12.29 -4.81 22.93
CA LEU A 116 13.52 -4.90 22.14
C LEU A 116 14.35 -3.61 22.20
N GLY A 117 13.68 -2.48 22.44
CA GLY A 117 14.24 -1.13 22.38
C GLY A 117 14.09 -0.50 20.98
N ALA A 118 13.71 0.79 20.97
CA ALA A 118 13.42 1.54 19.76
C ALA A 118 14.61 1.54 18.77
N GLU A 119 15.82 1.81 19.24
CA GLU A 119 17.02 1.86 18.42
C GLU A 119 17.27 0.53 17.70
N LYS A 120 17.15 -0.59 18.41
CA LYS A 120 17.35 -1.93 17.86
C LYS A 120 16.27 -2.28 16.83
N CYS A 121 15.01 -1.98 17.12
CA CYS A 121 13.94 -2.18 16.14
C CYS A 121 14.17 -1.34 14.89
N LEU A 122 14.42 -0.05 15.06
CA LEU A 122 14.55 0.87 13.92
C LEU A 122 15.82 0.63 13.11
N SER A 123 16.94 0.23 13.72
CA SER A 123 18.18 -0.06 12.98
C SER A 123 18.13 -1.37 12.17
N HIS A 124 17.37 -2.36 12.61
CA HIS A 124 17.25 -3.66 11.94
C HIS A 124 16.00 -3.79 11.08
N LEU A 125 14.85 -3.36 11.59
CA LEU A 125 13.55 -3.52 10.91
C LEU A 125 13.14 -2.28 10.12
N LEU A 126 13.82 -1.14 10.30
CA LEU A 126 13.52 0.21 9.80
C LEU A 126 12.10 0.70 10.17
N ASN A 127 11.43 -0.03 11.04
CA ASN A 127 10.04 0.19 11.46
C ASN A 127 9.85 -0.20 12.94
N SER A 128 8.81 0.36 13.55
CA SER A 128 8.20 -0.26 14.72
C SER A 128 7.46 -1.54 14.30
N PRO A 129 7.47 -2.63 15.11
CA PRO A 129 6.70 -3.84 14.79
C PRO A 129 5.20 -3.61 14.61
N GLY A 130 4.62 -2.61 15.28
CA GLY A 130 3.27 -2.11 15.06
C GLY A 130 2.21 -3.19 14.82
N ASN A 131 1.30 -2.91 13.90
CA ASN A 131 0.18 -3.78 13.54
C ASN A 131 0.45 -4.54 12.22
N PHE A 132 1.63 -5.13 12.09
CA PHE A 132 2.04 -5.84 10.88
C PHE A 132 1.92 -7.36 11.03
N THR A 133 2.19 -8.09 9.97
CA THR A 133 2.01 -9.54 9.86
C THR A 133 2.69 -10.31 11.00
N ALA A 134 3.93 -9.95 11.39
CA ALA A 134 4.63 -10.58 12.50
C ALA A 134 3.87 -10.46 13.84
N SER A 135 3.34 -9.27 14.15
CA SER A 135 2.57 -9.02 15.36
C SER A 135 1.21 -9.71 15.33
N LYS A 136 0.57 -9.79 14.16
CA LYS A 136 -0.67 -10.56 13.95
C LYS A 136 -0.44 -12.06 14.18
N LEU A 137 0.67 -12.61 13.70
CA LEU A 137 1.04 -14.00 13.95
C LEU A 137 1.31 -14.27 15.44
N ARG A 138 1.95 -13.32 16.13
CA ARG A 138 2.11 -13.42 17.59
C ARG A 138 0.76 -13.38 18.29
N TRP A 139 -0.17 -12.56 17.85
CA TRP A 139 -1.52 -12.53 18.38
C TRP A 139 -2.23 -13.90 18.23
N VAL A 140 -2.13 -14.54 17.05
CA VAL A 140 -2.68 -15.90 16.82
C VAL A 140 -2.05 -16.91 17.76
N LYS A 141 -0.74 -16.84 17.98
CA LYS A 141 -0.03 -17.70 18.92
C LYS A 141 -0.57 -17.60 20.34
N GLU A 142 -0.89 -16.39 20.81
CA GLU A 142 -1.35 -16.13 22.17
C GLU A 142 -2.83 -16.43 22.37
N ASN A 143 -3.66 -16.13 21.38
CA ASN A 143 -5.11 -16.14 21.53
C ASN A 143 -5.80 -17.32 20.84
N GLU A 144 -5.15 -17.95 19.85
CA GLU A 144 -5.67 -19.08 19.07
C GLU A 144 -4.62 -20.21 19.00
N SER A 145 -4.10 -20.63 20.16
CA SER A 145 -2.98 -21.58 20.25
C SER A 145 -3.26 -22.91 19.55
N HIS A 146 -4.51 -23.35 19.49
CA HIS A 146 -4.93 -24.55 18.77
C HIS A 146 -4.77 -24.39 17.25
N ILE A 147 -5.04 -23.19 16.70
CA ILE A 147 -4.78 -22.87 15.29
C ILE A 147 -3.27 -22.76 15.06
N TYR A 148 -2.58 -22.00 15.93
CA TYR A 148 -1.13 -21.81 15.79
C TYR A 148 -0.36 -23.12 15.73
N SER A 149 -0.75 -24.12 16.51
CA SER A 149 -0.10 -25.45 16.53
C SER A 149 -0.28 -26.25 15.23
N GLN A 150 -1.21 -25.89 14.36
CA GLN A 150 -1.48 -26.53 13.08
C GLN A 150 -0.84 -25.78 11.90
N ILE A 151 -0.31 -24.57 12.12
CA ILE A 151 0.29 -23.79 11.05
C ILE A 151 1.56 -24.47 10.53
N ASP A 152 1.59 -24.74 9.24
CA ASP A 152 2.82 -25.15 8.54
C ASP A 152 3.49 -23.91 7.91
N LYS A 153 2.70 -23.04 7.26
CA LYS A 153 3.20 -21.82 6.65
C LYS A 153 2.31 -20.61 6.89
N VAL A 154 2.98 -19.44 6.95
CA VAL A 154 2.33 -18.14 6.94
C VAL A 154 2.63 -17.42 5.64
N MET A 155 1.64 -16.70 5.13
CA MET A 155 1.68 -16.04 3.83
C MET A 155 1.02 -14.67 3.88
N LEU A 156 1.43 -13.80 2.95
CA LEU A 156 0.70 -12.59 2.60
C LEU A 156 -0.43 -12.91 1.60
N PRO A 157 -1.40 -12.01 1.39
CA PRO A 157 -2.50 -12.28 0.46
C PRO A 157 -2.04 -12.63 -0.96
N GLY A 158 -1.02 -11.96 -1.48
CA GLY A 158 -0.44 -12.28 -2.79
C GLY A 158 0.32 -13.60 -2.82
N ASP A 159 0.95 -13.99 -1.71
CA ASP A 159 1.61 -15.30 -1.59
C ASP A 159 0.58 -16.43 -1.65
N PHE A 160 -0.57 -16.23 -0.99
CA PHE A 160 -1.67 -17.20 -1.03
C PHE A 160 -2.22 -17.38 -2.43
N ILE A 161 -2.47 -16.30 -3.17
CA ILE A 161 -2.97 -16.40 -4.55
C ILE A 161 -1.94 -17.05 -5.47
N ALA A 162 -0.66 -16.73 -5.31
CA ALA A 162 0.38 -17.39 -6.08
C ALA A 162 0.48 -18.88 -5.76
N MET A 163 0.38 -19.26 -4.49
CA MET A 163 0.32 -20.66 -4.06
C MET A 163 -0.89 -21.38 -4.67
N ARG A 164 -2.08 -20.75 -4.73
CA ARG A 164 -3.27 -21.32 -5.36
C ARG A 164 -3.10 -21.51 -6.87
N LEU A 165 -2.33 -20.64 -7.52
CA LEU A 165 -2.02 -20.77 -8.95
C LEU A 165 -0.95 -21.84 -9.23
N THR A 166 0.07 -21.95 -8.39
CA THR A 166 1.29 -22.70 -8.70
C THR A 166 1.50 -23.96 -7.87
N GLY A 167 0.82 -24.10 -6.73
CA GLY A 167 1.10 -25.13 -5.73
C GLY A 167 2.35 -24.87 -4.89
N ASP A 168 3.17 -23.87 -5.22
CA ASP A 168 4.42 -23.55 -4.53
C ASP A 168 4.20 -22.48 -3.43
N VAL A 169 4.72 -22.76 -2.24
CA VAL A 169 4.71 -21.80 -1.13
C VAL A 169 5.98 -20.97 -1.18
N ARG A 170 5.86 -19.76 -1.69
CA ARG A 170 6.99 -18.80 -1.84
C ARG A 170 6.56 -17.42 -1.34
N THR A 171 7.54 -16.61 -0.96
CA THR A 171 7.39 -15.19 -0.63
C THR A 171 8.52 -14.38 -1.26
N THR A 172 8.53 -13.06 -1.07
CA THR A 172 9.60 -12.18 -1.56
C THR A 172 10.24 -11.42 -0.40
N GLU A 173 11.45 -10.87 -0.60
CA GLU A 173 12.06 -9.96 0.40
C GLU A 173 11.17 -8.74 0.65
N SER A 174 10.56 -8.20 -0.42
CA SER A 174 9.57 -7.12 -0.30
C SER A 174 8.41 -7.52 0.59
N GLY A 175 7.85 -8.72 0.41
CA GLY A 175 6.78 -9.27 1.25
C GLY A 175 7.21 -9.49 2.70
N LEU A 176 8.38 -10.07 2.95
CA LEU A 176 8.88 -10.22 4.31
C LEU A 176 9.07 -8.86 5.00
N SER A 177 9.55 -7.85 4.26
CA SER A 177 9.78 -6.51 4.81
C SER A 177 8.49 -5.79 5.21
N GLU A 178 7.42 -5.92 4.41
CA GLU A 178 6.13 -5.34 4.76
C GLU A 178 5.45 -6.06 5.93
N GLY A 179 5.76 -7.32 6.13
CA GLY A 179 5.34 -8.10 7.29
C GLY A 179 6.12 -7.79 8.58
N ILE A 180 7.16 -6.94 8.50
CA ILE A 180 8.18 -6.68 9.54
C ILE A 180 8.88 -7.98 9.96
N ILE A 181 9.18 -8.81 8.97
CA ILE A 181 9.87 -10.10 9.13
C ILE A 181 11.26 -10.07 8.45
N TRP A 182 11.68 -8.92 7.95
CA TRP A 182 12.97 -8.73 7.29
C TRP A 182 13.93 -7.87 8.12
N ASP A 183 15.16 -8.31 8.27
CA ASP A 183 16.26 -7.55 8.87
C ASP A 183 17.08 -6.89 7.76
N PHE A 184 16.93 -5.59 7.60
CA PHE A 184 17.59 -4.82 6.55
C PHE A 184 19.11 -4.75 6.71
N THR A 185 19.61 -4.89 7.94
CA THR A 185 21.05 -4.89 8.24
C THR A 185 21.68 -6.24 7.97
N ALA A 186 20.98 -7.32 8.33
CA ALA A 186 21.46 -8.68 8.16
C ALA A 186 21.14 -9.25 6.76
N GLY A 187 20.20 -8.68 6.00
CA GLY A 187 19.76 -9.16 4.69
C GLY A 187 19.12 -10.56 4.75
N ARG A 188 18.31 -10.81 5.79
CA ARG A 188 17.66 -12.10 6.05
C ARG A 188 16.43 -11.94 6.94
N PRO A 189 15.62 -12.99 7.17
CA PRO A 189 14.52 -12.93 8.11
C PRO A 189 14.92 -12.38 9.48
N ALA A 190 14.06 -11.55 10.08
CA ALA A 190 14.33 -10.78 11.28
C ALA A 190 14.32 -11.65 12.55
N GLU A 191 15.39 -12.41 12.78
CA GLU A 191 15.54 -13.27 13.95
C GLU A 191 15.32 -12.52 15.27
N ILE A 192 15.69 -11.23 15.34
CA ILE A 192 15.51 -10.41 16.54
C ILE A 192 14.04 -10.31 16.95
N LEU A 193 13.13 -10.18 16.00
CA LEU A 193 11.70 -10.10 16.26
C LEU A 193 11.06 -11.48 16.38
N LEU A 194 11.43 -12.41 15.51
CA LEU A 194 10.94 -13.79 15.55
C LEU A 194 11.25 -14.46 16.90
N ASN A 195 12.48 -14.33 17.40
CA ASN A 195 12.89 -14.85 18.70
C ASN A 195 12.16 -14.16 19.86
N TYR A 196 11.98 -12.83 19.78
CA TYR A 196 11.22 -12.10 20.80
C TYR A 196 9.76 -12.58 20.87
N TYR A 197 9.15 -12.85 19.72
CA TYR A 197 7.80 -13.40 19.65
C TYR A 197 7.75 -14.92 19.88
N GLY A 198 8.91 -15.61 19.93
CA GLY A 198 9.01 -17.06 20.00
C GLY A 198 8.33 -17.73 18.79
N ILE A 199 8.48 -17.15 17.61
CA ILE A 199 7.97 -17.67 16.34
C ILE A 199 9.09 -18.47 15.67
N ASP A 200 8.76 -19.69 15.24
CA ASP A 200 9.68 -20.52 14.47
C ASP A 200 9.85 -19.96 13.06
N GLN A 201 11.10 -19.74 12.63
CA GLN A 201 11.41 -19.32 11.28
C GLN A 201 10.97 -20.35 10.22
N GLY A 202 10.84 -21.61 10.58
CA GLY A 202 10.31 -22.67 9.72
C GLY A 202 8.88 -22.41 9.21
N LEU A 203 8.12 -21.53 9.87
CA LEU A 203 6.78 -21.10 9.40
C LEU A 203 6.83 -20.16 8.20
N LEU A 204 7.99 -19.58 7.90
CA LEU A 204 8.15 -18.67 6.76
C LEU A 204 8.32 -19.46 5.46
N ALA A 205 7.77 -18.92 4.38
CA ALA A 205 8.01 -19.42 3.03
C ALA A 205 9.45 -19.11 2.55
N ALA A 206 9.98 -19.92 1.67
CA ALA A 206 11.26 -19.61 1.00
C ALA A 206 11.12 -18.40 0.09
N THR A 207 12.15 -17.54 0.07
CA THR A 207 12.15 -16.32 -0.74
C THR A 207 12.46 -16.60 -2.21
N VAL A 208 11.80 -15.83 -3.08
CA VAL A 208 12.09 -15.71 -4.51
C VAL A 208 12.26 -14.23 -4.87
N PRO A 209 12.93 -13.90 -5.97
CA PRO A 209 13.03 -12.51 -6.43
C PRO A 209 11.64 -11.90 -6.68
N THR A 210 11.48 -10.60 -6.41
CA THR A 210 10.24 -9.87 -6.71
C THR A 210 9.95 -9.88 -8.22
N PHE A 211 10.97 -9.69 -9.05
CA PHE A 211 10.92 -9.92 -10.48
C PHE A 211 11.69 -11.20 -10.81
N GLY A 212 11.02 -12.18 -11.41
CA GLY A 212 11.63 -13.44 -11.80
C GLY A 212 10.65 -14.59 -11.69
N PHE A 213 11.12 -15.79 -12.01
CA PHE A 213 10.31 -16.99 -11.94
C PHE A 213 9.92 -17.34 -10.50
N GLN A 214 8.63 -17.48 -10.24
CA GLN A 214 8.07 -17.73 -8.91
C GLN A 214 7.19 -19.00 -8.85
N GLY A 215 7.07 -19.73 -9.95
CA GLY A 215 6.27 -20.93 -10.13
C GLY A 215 5.45 -20.89 -11.41
N GLU A 216 4.78 -21.98 -11.74
CA GLU A 216 3.95 -22.13 -12.95
C GLU A 216 2.52 -22.53 -12.59
N VAL A 217 1.56 -22.07 -13.39
CA VAL A 217 0.16 -22.42 -13.24
C VAL A 217 0.00 -23.95 -13.35
N THR A 218 -0.59 -24.56 -12.34
CA THR A 218 -0.87 -26.01 -12.31
C THR A 218 -2.02 -26.38 -13.26
N PRO A 219 -2.14 -27.66 -13.67
CA PRO A 219 -3.30 -28.12 -14.44
C PRO A 219 -4.64 -27.87 -13.73
N GLU A 220 -4.67 -27.99 -12.39
CA GLU A 220 -5.87 -27.71 -11.59
C GLU A 220 -6.25 -26.23 -11.67
N ALA A 221 -5.31 -25.32 -11.39
CA ALA A 221 -5.54 -23.89 -11.46
C ALA A 221 -5.93 -23.44 -12.88
N ALA A 222 -5.30 -24.02 -13.91
CA ALA A 222 -5.64 -23.77 -15.30
C ALA A 222 -7.10 -24.13 -15.63
N GLY A 223 -7.56 -25.29 -15.17
CA GLY A 223 -8.96 -25.72 -15.33
C GLY A 223 -9.98 -24.80 -14.66
N LEU A 224 -9.59 -24.11 -13.56
CA LEU A 224 -10.46 -23.18 -12.83
C LEU A 224 -10.43 -21.76 -13.40
N THR A 225 -9.34 -21.34 -14.02
CA THR A 225 -9.11 -19.95 -14.46
C THR A 225 -9.22 -19.74 -15.96
N GLY A 226 -9.11 -20.79 -16.75
CA GLY A 226 -8.99 -20.73 -18.21
C GLY A 226 -7.59 -20.37 -18.71
N LEU A 227 -6.59 -20.31 -17.82
CA LEU A 227 -5.17 -20.15 -18.18
C LEU A 227 -4.60 -21.46 -18.75
N GLN A 228 -3.41 -21.38 -19.33
CA GLN A 228 -2.68 -22.57 -19.78
C GLN A 228 -1.80 -23.11 -18.63
N PRO A 229 -1.76 -24.45 -18.40
CA PRO A 229 -0.75 -25.04 -17.51
C PRO A 229 0.67 -24.64 -17.95
N GLY A 230 1.54 -24.34 -16.98
CA GLY A 230 2.90 -23.89 -17.27
C GLY A 230 3.04 -22.38 -17.49
N THR A 231 1.96 -21.59 -17.46
CA THR A 231 2.06 -20.12 -17.48
C THR A 231 2.81 -19.63 -16.25
N PRO A 232 3.95 -18.90 -16.39
CA PRO A 232 4.77 -18.51 -15.24
C PRO A 232 4.17 -17.34 -14.45
N VAL A 233 4.28 -17.40 -13.14
CA VAL A 233 4.14 -16.25 -12.24
C VAL A 233 5.52 -15.61 -12.11
N CYS A 234 5.65 -14.32 -12.47
CA CYS A 234 6.95 -13.64 -12.58
C CYS A 234 7.09 -12.37 -11.74
N TYR A 235 6.06 -11.95 -11.03
CA TYR A 235 6.07 -10.75 -10.22
C TYR A 235 5.06 -10.83 -9.08
N ARG A 236 5.46 -10.29 -7.91
CA ARG A 236 4.58 -10.17 -6.76
C ARG A 236 5.06 -9.07 -5.82
N ALA A 237 4.17 -8.13 -5.49
CA ALA A 237 4.45 -7.07 -4.52
C ALA A 237 3.16 -6.53 -3.89
N GLY A 238 3.28 -5.92 -2.72
CA GLY A 238 2.20 -5.15 -2.10
C GLY A 238 1.74 -3.98 -2.97
N ASP A 239 0.52 -3.51 -2.76
CA ASP A 239 -0.13 -2.48 -3.59
C ASP A 239 0.63 -1.15 -3.62
N GLN A 240 1.24 -0.71 -2.50
CA GLN A 240 1.94 0.57 -2.46
C GLN A 240 3.26 0.57 -3.24
N PRO A 241 4.19 -0.41 -3.05
CA PRO A 241 5.36 -0.51 -3.91
C PRO A 241 5.01 -0.80 -5.37
N ASN A 242 3.92 -1.54 -5.65
CA ASN A 242 3.41 -1.76 -7.00
C ASN A 242 2.88 -0.46 -7.64
N ASN A 243 2.16 0.38 -6.87
CA ASN A 243 1.71 1.70 -7.34
C ASN A 243 2.91 2.59 -7.71
N ALA A 244 3.96 2.61 -6.89
CA ALA A 244 5.19 3.32 -7.22
C ALA A 244 5.83 2.79 -8.51
N PHE A 245 5.88 1.46 -8.69
CA PHE A 245 6.35 0.82 -9.92
C PHE A 245 5.52 1.24 -11.14
N SER A 246 4.20 1.26 -11.03
CA SER A 246 3.31 1.66 -12.13
C SER A 246 3.51 3.11 -12.58
N LEU A 247 4.00 3.96 -11.69
CA LEU A 247 4.37 5.35 -11.96
C LEU A 247 5.86 5.49 -12.36
N ASN A 248 6.55 4.39 -12.65
CA ASN A 248 7.97 4.36 -13.00
C ASN A 248 8.88 4.96 -11.91
N VAL A 249 8.48 4.84 -10.64
CA VAL A 249 9.27 5.29 -9.48
C VAL A 249 10.14 4.12 -9.03
N LEU A 250 11.39 4.10 -9.50
CA LEU A 250 12.34 2.98 -9.38
C LEU A 250 13.71 3.40 -8.85
N ASN A 251 14.06 4.68 -8.97
CA ASN A 251 15.39 5.16 -8.63
C ASN A 251 15.39 6.03 -7.37
N PRO A 252 16.51 6.11 -6.64
CA PRO A 252 16.64 6.98 -5.48
C PRO A 252 16.32 8.44 -5.81
N GLY A 253 15.47 9.04 -4.97
CA GLY A 253 14.99 10.40 -5.13
C GLY A 253 13.72 10.55 -5.96
N GLU A 254 13.24 9.50 -6.60
CA GLU A 254 11.93 9.49 -7.24
C GLU A 254 10.83 9.23 -6.19
N ILE A 255 9.73 9.97 -6.29
CA ILE A 255 8.58 9.88 -5.37
C ILE A 255 7.31 9.59 -6.16
N ALA A 256 6.56 8.58 -5.75
CA ALA A 256 5.18 8.39 -6.15
C ALA A 256 4.27 9.12 -5.18
N ALA A 257 3.29 9.87 -5.69
CA ALA A 257 2.28 10.53 -4.88
C ALA A 257 0.87 10.17 -5.35
N THR A 258 0.01 9.87 -4.40
CA THR A 258 -1.43 9.72 -4.63
C THR A 258 -2.19 10.63 -3.67
N ALA A 259 -3.30 11.21 -4.14
CA ALA A 259 -4.13 12.10 -3.34
C ALA A 259 -5.61 11.81 -3.63
N GLY A 260 -6.00 10.56 -3.37
CA GLY A 260 -7.38 10.08 -3.38
C GLY A 260 -8.11 10.42 -2.08
N THR A 261 -8.96 9.55 -1.58
CA THR A 261 -9.62 9.70 -0.26
C THR A 261 -8.58 9.96 0.83
N SER A 262 -7.55 9.12 0.88
CA SER A 262 -6.30 9.35 1.62
C SER A 262 -5.19 9.77 0.66
N GLY A 263 -4.15 10.41 1.18
CA GLY A 263 -2.93 10.74 0.44
C GLY A 263 -1.78 9.82 0.83
N VAL A 264 -0.97 9.46 -0.13
CA VAL A 264 0.24 8.68 0.08
C VAL A 264 1.38 9.34 -0.66
N VAL A 265 2.54 9.41 -0.02
CA VAL A 265 3.83 9.63 -0.67
C VAL A 265 4.72 8.43 -0.43
N TYR A 266 5.35 7.95 -1.49
CA TYR A 266 6.21 6.79 -1.48
C TYR A 266 7.52 7.15 -2.21
N GLY A 267 8.61 7.31 -1.47
CA GLY A 267 9.91 7.69 -2.02
C GLY A 267 10.89 6.53 -2.04
N VAL A 268 11.71 6.44 -3.09
CA VAL A 268 12.75 5.42 -3.20
C VAL A 268 14.09 5.95 -2.66
N SER A 269 14.76 5.13 -1.84
CA SER A 269 16.07 5.38 -1.28
C SER A 269 17.02 4.20 -1.56
N ASP A 270 18.31 4.49 -1.72
CA ASP A 270 19.40 3.50 -1.79
C ASP A 270 20.12 3.28 -0.45
N GLN A 271 19.56 3.82 0.62
CA GLN A 271 20.17 3.78 1.94
C GLN A 271 19.33 2.96 2.92
N VAL A 272 20.01 2.28 3.83
CA VAL A 272 19.38 1.62 4.99
C VAL A 272 19.34 2.65 6.13
N LYS A 273 18.28 3.48 6.10
CA LYS A 273 18.04 4.53 7.09
C LYS A 273 16.61 4.47 7.61
N TYR A 274 16.41 4.95 8.81
CA TYR A 274 15.11 5.01 9.46
C TYR A 274 14.82 6.41 10.02
N ASP A 275 13.56 6.72 10.21
CA ASP A 275 13.13 7.91 10.97
C ASP A 275 13.19 7.59 12.48
N PRO A 276 13.99 8.32 13.28
CA PRO A 276 14.09 8.07 14.72
C PRO A 276 12.77 8.20 15.48
N GLN A 277 11.79 8.91 14.90
CA GLN A 277 10.46 9.07 15.48
C GLN A 277 9.44 8.05 14.94
N SER A 278 9.86 7.15 14.04
CA SER A 278 8.99 6.11 13.42
C SER A 278 7.71 6.68 12.77
N ARG A 279 7.82 7.84 12.12
CA ARG A 279 6.69 8.54 11.46
C ARG A 279 6.37 8.02 10.08
N VAL A 280 7.27 7.25 9.48
CA VAL A 280 7.15 6.63 8.15
C VAL A 280 7.38 5.13 8.26
N ASN A 281 6.96 4.39 7.23
CA ASN A 281 7.31 2.98 7.08
C ASN A 281 8.36 2.84 5.98
N THR A 282 9.28 1.90 6.16
CA THR A 282 10.30 1.58 5.16
C THR A 282 10.21 0.10 4.80
N PHE A 283 10.09 -0.21 3.51
CA PHE A 283 9.97 -1.56 2.98
C PHE A 283 10.99 -1.78 1.87
N VAL A 284 11.35 -3.03 1.61
CA VAL A 284 12.14 -3.39 0.43
C VAL A 284 11.33 -3.08 -0.82
N HIS A 285 11.86 -2.23 -1.71
CA HIS A 285 11.18 -1.84 -2.95
C HIS A 285 11.27 -2.93 -4.02
N VAL A 286 10.36 -2.89 -4.99
CA VAL A 286 10.18 -3.97 -5.99
C VAL A 286 11.43 -4.31 -6.79
N ASN A 287 12.28 -3.34 -7.10
CA ASN A 287 13.51 -3.51 -7.86
C ASN A 287 14.78 -3.58 -6.99
N HIS A 288 14.63 -3.89 -5.71
CA HIS A 288 15.76 -4.17 -4.83
C HIS A 288 16.52 -5.40 -5.29
N SER A 289 17.84 -5.36 -5.14
CA SER A 289 18.71 -6.50 -5.32
C SER A 289 19.96 -6.37 -4.43
N PRO A 290 20.69 -7.45 -4.14
CA PRO A 290 21.92 -7.39 -3.32
C PRO A 290 22.97 -6.40 -3.86
N GLY A 291 23.00 -6.19 -5.19
CA GLY A 291 23.92 -5.23 -5.84
C GLY A 291 23.38 -3.82 -5.98
N ALA A 292 22.09 -3.58 -5.70
CA ALA A 292 21.44 -2.29 -5.84
C ALA A 292 20.32 -2.13 -4.81
N ILE A 293 20.68 -1.63 -3.62
CA ILE A 293 19.71 -1.37 -2.55
C ILE A 293 18.63 -0.41 -3.04
N ARG A 294 17.36 -0.82 -2.85
CA ARG A 294 16.18 0.00 -3.10
C ARG A 294 15.18 -0.23 -1.98
N ASN A 295 14.97 0.80 -1.19
CA ASN A 295 14.01 0.84 -0.10
C ASN A 295 12.92 1.86 -0.41
N GLY A 296 11.67 1.49 -0.21
CA GLY A 296 10.54 2.38 -0.35
C GLY A 296 10.15 2.96 1.00
N ILE A 297 10.11 4.27 1.11
CA ILE A 297 9.70 5.00 2.31
C ILE A 297 8.27 5.47 2.09
N LEU A 298 7.35 4.94 2.88
CA LEU A 298 5.90 5.17 2.77
C LEU A 298 5.41 6.07 3.89
N LEU A 299 4.60 7.06 3.51
CA LEU A 299 3.83 7.87 4.42
C LEU A 299 2.40 8.01 3.93
N CYS A 300 1.44 7.84 4.84
CA CYS A 300 0.02 8.02 4.58
C CYS A 300 -0.52 9.24 5.32
N VAL A 301 -1.45 9.97 4.70
CA VAL A 301 -2.18 11.11 5.26
C VAL A 301 -3.67 10.92 5.02
N ASN A 302 -4.46 10.77 6.09
CA ASN A 302 -5.89 10.44 5.99
C ASN A 302 -6.79 11.60 5.54
N GLY A 303 -6.30 12.84 5.51
CA GLY A 303 -7.09 14.04 5.31
C GLY A 303 -6.97 14.68 3.93
N THR A 304 -6.88 13.94 2.83
CA THR A 304 -6.69 14.51 1.49
C THR A 304 -8.01 14.72 0.74
N GLY A 305 -8.35 13.86 -0.21
CA GLY A 305 -9.56 14.01 -1.02
C GLY A 305 -10.84 13.96 -0.20
N ILE A 306 -10.86 13.29 0.94
CA ILE A 306 -12.02 13.32 1.86
C ILE A 306 -12.29 14.73 2.39
N MET A 307 -11.22 15.51 2.70
CA MET A 307 -11.39 16.90 3.08
C MET A 307 -11.90 17.75 1.91
N ASN A 308 -11.37 17.53 0.72
CA ASN A 308 -11.85 18.24 -0.48
C ASN A 308 -13.32 17.91 -0.79
N ALA A 309 -13.74 16.65 -0.58
CA ALA A 309 -15.14 16.23 -0.69
C ALA A 309 -16.03 16.91 0.38
N TRP A 310 -15.54 17.00 1.61
CA TRP A 310 -16.25 17.72 2.68
C TRP A 310 -16.38 19.22 2.36
N MET A 311 -15.32 19.86 1.87
CA MET A 311 -15.37 21.26 1.43
C MET A 311 -16.40 21.46 0.32
N LYS A 312 -16.51 20.52 -0.63
CA LYS A 312 -17.55 20.53 -1.65
C LYS A 312 -18.94 20.48 -1.02
N GLN A 313 -19.16 19.59 -0.07
CA GLN A 313 -20.46 19.42 0.58
C GLN A 313 -20.90 20.67 1.34
N VAL A 314 -20.00 21.36 2.06
CA VAL A 314 -20.36 22.47 2.95
C VAL A 314 -20.32 23.86 2.28
N ALA A 315 -19.50 24.04 1.27
CA ALA A 315 -19.28 25.34 0.64
C ALA A 315 -19.44 25.34 -0.89
N GLY A 316 -19.51 24.17 -1.51
CA GLY A 316 -19.60 23.98 -2.96
C GLY A 316 -20.70 23.04 -3.43
N GLU A 317 -21.84 22.97 -2.72
CA GLU A 317 -22.88 21.95 -2.87
C GLU A 317 -23.29 21.63 -4.32
N ASN A 318 -23.43 22.63 -5.18
CA ASN A 318 -23.84 22.46 -6.57
C ASN A 318 -22.68 22.54 -7.57
N LEU A 319 -21.43 22.66 -7.09
CA LEU A 319 -20.25 22.79 -7.94
C LEU A 319 -19.67 21.42 -8.33
N LYS A 320 -19.13 21.33 -9.55
CA LYS A 320 -18.20 20.24 -9.91
C LYS A 320 -16.83 20.53 -9.30
N TYR A 321 -15.99 19.49 -9.15
CA TYR A 321 -14.62 19.69 -8.66
C TYR A 321 -13.81 20.61 -9.58
N SER A 322 -14.01 20.57 -10.91
CA SER A 322 -13.38 21.48 -11.85
C SER A 322 -13.72 22.94 -11.56
N GLU A 323 -14.99 23.24 -11.28
CA GLU A 323 -15.44 24.60 -10.94
C GLU A 323 -14.89 25.07 -9.59
N MET A 324 -14.79 24.17 -8.60
CA MET A 324 -14.11 24.47 -7.33
C MET A 324 -12.64 24.83 -7.55
N ASN A 325 -11.94 24.10 -8.43
CA ASN A 325 -10.55 24.36 -8.78
C ASN A 325 -10.38 25.72 -9.47
N GLU A 326 -11.28 26.07 -10.39
CA GLU A 326 -11.29 27.38 -11.05
C GLU A 326 -11.54 28.51 -10.05
N ILE A 327 -12.48 28.35 -9.14
CA ILE A 327 -12.76 29.33 -8.07
C ILE A 327 -11.54 29.45 -7.14
N ALA A 328 -10.92 28.34 -6.72
CA ALA A 328 -9.71 28.37 -5.90
C ALA A 328 -8.56 29.11 -6.59
N ALA A 329 -8.42 28.97 -7.91
CA ALA A 329 -7.37 29.61 -8.70
C ALA A 329 -7.50 31.15 -8.77
N THR A 330 -8.69 31.72 -8.46
CA THR A 330 -8.88 33.18 -8.42
C THR A 330 -8.21 33.85 -7.23
N VAL A 331 -7.87 33.08 -6.19
CA VAL A 331 -7.18 33.56 -4.98
C VAL A 331 -5.67 33.36 -5.14
N LYS A 332 -4.86 34.29 -4.64
CA LYS A 332 -3.41 34.18 -4.67
C LYS A 332 -2.89 33.06 -3.78
N PRO A 333 -1.70 32.48 -4.09
CA PRO A 333 -1.02 31.55 -3.19
C PRO A 333 -0.93 32.07 -1.76
N GLY A 334 -1.18 31.16 -0.77
CA GLY A 334 -1.23 31.49 0.64
C GLY A 334 -2.61 31.96 1.12
N SER A 335 -3.64 31.97 0.26
CA SER A 335 -5.06 32.19 0.62
C SER A 335 -5.28 33.42 1.51
N GLU A 336 -4.49 34.50 1.30
CA GLU A 336 -4.48 35.72 2.13
C GLU A 336 -4.31 35.45 3.64
N GLY A 337 -3.54 34.41 3.98
CA GLY A 337 -3.23 33.99 5.35
C GLY A 337 -4.21 32.99 5.96
N LEU A 338 -5.26 32.60 5.23
CA LEU A 338 -6.14 31.51 5.66
C LEU A 338 -5.41 30.16 5.55
N LEU A 339 -5.39 29.40 6.64
CA LEU A 339 -4.76 28.09 6.67
C LEU A 339 -5.75 27.02 7.11
N VAL A 340 -5.74 25.88 6.40
CA VAL A 340 -6.51 24.67 6.77
C VAL A 340 -5.56 23.52 7.05
N LEU A 341 -5.70 22.90 8.21
CA LEU A 341 -4.98 21.65 8.56
C LEU A 341 -5.90 20.45 8.31
N PRO A 342 -5.51 19.49 7.44
CA PRO A 342 -6.44 18.50 6.88
C PRO A 342 -6.61 17.22 7.72
N PHE A 343 -6.36 17.24 9.01
CA PHE A 343 -6.25 16.03 9.84
C PHE A 343 -7.57 15.59 10.48
N GLY A 344 -8.71 15.87 9.84
CA GLY A 344 -10.04 15.53 10.37
C GLY A 344 -10.29 14.03 10.56
N ASN A 345 -9.58 13.19 9.79
CA ASN A 345 -9.61 11.74 9.90
C ASN A 345 -8.31 11.17 10.51
N GLY A 346 -7.62 11.98 11.33
CA GLY A 346 -6.35 11.62 11.93
C GLY A 346 -5.14 11.92 11.03
N ALA A 347 -3.98 11.75 11.58
CA ALA A 347 -2.70 12.01 10.93
C ALA A 347 -1.79 10.77 10.92
N GLU A 348 -2.27 9.65 11.41
CA GLU A 348 -1.50 8.43 11.59
C GLU A 348 -0.13 8.67 12.24
N ARG A 349 0.88 7.96 11.79
CA ARG A 349 2.25 8.05 12.33
C ARG A 349 2.90 9.41 12.13
N VAL A 350 2.49 10.16 11.11
CA VAL A 350 3.06 11.47 10.77
C VAL A 350 3.08 12.43 11.97
N LEU A 351 2.02 12.43 12.75
CA LEU A 351 1.93 13.21 14.00
C LEU A 351 1.95 12.32 15.26
N GLY A 352 2.60 11.16 15.20
CA GLY A 352 2.74 10.26 16.33
C GLY A 352 1.41 9.64 16.78
N ASN A 353 0.55 9.28 15.86
CA ASN A 353 -0.80 8.74 16.08
C ASN A 353 -1.72 9.69 16.88
N ARG A 354 -1.46 11.00 16.85
CA ARG A 354 -2.34 12.00 17.44
C ARG A 354 -3.52 12.26 16.50
N GLU A 355 -4.66 12.56 17.08
CA GLU A 355 -5.87 12.97 16.37
C GLU A 355 -6.16 14.46 16.60
N PRO A 356 -5.43 15.37 15.93
CA PRO A 356 -5.58 16.81 16.16
C PRO A 356 -6.88 17.37 15.57
N GLY A 357 -7.58 16.60 14.74
CA GLY A 357 -8.73 17.06 14.00
C GLY A 357 -8.37 18.00 12.83
N CYS A 358 -9.39 18.37 12.05
CA CYS A 358 -9.26 19.44 11.07
C CYS A 358 -9.41 20.79 11.77
N SER A 359 -8.62 21.78 11.35
CA SER A 359 -8.73 23.13 11.90
C SER A 359 -8.51 24.17 10.82
N ILE A 360 -9.23 25.30 10.97
CA ILE A 360 -9.12 26.48 10.11
C ILE A 360 -8.56 27.64 10.96
N HIS A 361 -7.44 28.20 10.52
CA HIS A 361 -6.75 29.26 11.22
C HIS A 361 -6.83 30.58 10.46
N ASN A 362 -6.80 31.69 11.19
CA ASN A 362 -6.76 33.05 10.67
C ASN A 362 -7.98 33.43 9.78
N LEU A 363 -9.11 32.77 9.96
CA LEU A 363 -10.33 33.11 9.24
C LEU A 363 -10.78 34.54 9.60
N ASN A 364 -10.86 35.41 8.58
CA ASN A 364 -11.34 36.79 8.71
C ASN A 364 -12.61 36.93 7.85
N PHE A 365 -13.73 37.22 8.49
CA PHE A 365 -15.04 37.29 7.85
C PHE A 365 -15.19 38.44 6.86
N ASN A 366 -14.32 39.43 6.88
CA ASN A 366 -14.38 40.60 5.97
C ASN A 366 -13.64 40.33 4.64
N ILE A 367 -12.73 39.36 4.58
CA ILE A 367 -11.90 39.08 3.40
C ILE A 367 -12.07 37.67 2.88
N HIS A 368 -12.21 36.67 3.73
CA HIS A 368 -12.22 35.27 3.32
C HIS A 368 -13.62 34.80 2.94
N GLY A 369 -13.78 34.38 1.68
CA GLY A 369 -14.98 33.71 1.18
C GLY A 369 -14.68 32.28 0.72
N LYS A 370 -15.63 31.65 0.03
CA LYS A 370 -15.53 30.26 -0.41
C LYS A 370 -14.31 29.97 -1.28
N ALA A 371 -13.86 30.94 -2.10
CA ALA A 371 -12.67 30.77 -2.94
C ALA A 371 -11.40 30.58 -2.09
N HIS A 372 -11.29 31.35 -1.01
CA HIS A 372 -10.18 31.22 -0.05
C HIS A 372 -10.23 29.88 0.68
N LEU A 373 -11.43 29.40 1.08
CA LEU A 373 -11.59 28.09 1.72
C LEU A 373 -11.16 26.96 0.79
N PHE A 374 -11.57 26.99 -0.48
CA PHE A 374 -11.19 25.97 -1.46
C PHE A 374 -9.68 25.95 -1.70
N ARG A 375 -9.08 27.14 -1.84
CA ARG A 375 -7.63 27.23 -2.02
C ARG A 375 -6.87 26.79 -0.78
N ALA A 376 -7.21 27.31 0.39
CA ALA A 376 -6.56 26.96 1.65
C ALA A 376 -6.67 25.47 1.97
N ALA A 377 -7.78 24.82 1.63
CA ALA A 377 -7.94 23.38 1.76
C ALA A 377 -6.97 22.61 0.87
N GLN A 378 -6.84 22.98 -0.40
CA GLN A 378 -5.91 22.34 -1.34
C GLN A 378 -4.44 22.57 -0.94
N GLU A 379 -4.10 23.79 -0.53
CA GLU A 379 -2.77 24.13 -0.01
C GLU A 379 -2.45 23.32 1.27
N GLY A 380 -3.41 23.20 2.20
CA GLY A 380 -3.25 22.41 3.42
C GLY A 380 -3.00 20.92 3.15
N ILE A 381 -3.67 20.35 2.16
CA ILE A 381 -3.41 18.97 1.71
C ILE A 381 -1.98 18.86 1.13
N ALA A 382 -1.58 19.81 0.27
CA ALA A 382 -0.24 19.83 -0.31
C ALA A 382 0.84 19.95 0.78
N PHE A 383 0.63 20.80 1.80
CA PHE A 383 1.54 20.95 2.93
C PHE A 383 1.65 19.67 3.77
N ALA A 384 0.55 18.95 3.96
CA ALA A 384 0.57 17.69 4.69
C ALA A 384 1.37 16.60 3.96
N LEU A 385 1.22 16.47 2.63
CA LEU A 385 2.05 15.58 1.82
C LEU A 385 3.52 16.01 1.84
N TYR A 386 3.78 17.31 1.70
CA TYR A 386 5.14 17.84 1.74
C TYR A 386 5.83 17.62 3.11
N TYR A 387 5.08 17.66 4.20
CA TYR A 387 5.64 17.32 5.51
C TYR A 387 6.20 15.89 5.53
N GLY A 388 5.52 14.95 4.88
CA GLY A 388 6.03 13.59 4.68
C GLY A 388 7.28 13.55 3.81
N ILE A 389 7.31 14.31 2.71
CA ILE A 389 8.51 14.45 1.86
C ILE A 389 9.69 15.03 2.67
N ARG A 390 9.44 16.00 3.55
CA ARG A 390 10.46 16.55 4.46
C ARG A 390 11.06 15.50 5.39
N ILE A 391 10.25 14.56 5.89
CA ILE A 391 10.76 13.45 6.69
C ILE A 391 11.70 12.58 5.84
N MET A 392 11.32 12.26 4.60
CA MET A 392 12.18 11.51 3.68
C MET A 392 13.49 12.24 3.39
N GLN A 393 13.45 13.57 3.21
CA GLN A 393 14.65 14.40 3.05
C GLN A 393 15.55 14.35 4.28
N GLN A 394 14.99 14.37 5.50
CA GLN A 394 15.74 14.20 6.75
C GLN A 394 16.40 12.81 6.84
N MET A 395 15.83 11.79 6.21
CA MET A 395 16.41 10.46 6.07
C MET A 395 17.45 10.39 4.93
N GLY A 396 17.73 11.48 4.22
CA GLY A 396 18.75 11.59 3.17
C GLY A 396 18.24 11.31 1.76
N VAL A 397 16.93 11.33 1.53
CA VAL A 397 16.38 11.24 0.17
C VAL A 397 16.49 12.62 -0.50
N GLU A 398 17.26 12.71 -1.57
CA GLU A 398 17.30 13.88 -2.44
C GLU A 398 16.14 13.80 -3.44
N VAL A 399 15.12 14.63 -3.24
CA VAL A 399 13.91 14.61 -4.08
C VAL A 399 14.25 15.14 -5.47
N LYS A 400 14.03 14.33 -6.51
CA LYS A 400 14.31 14.68 -7.91
C LYS A 400 13.03 14.98 -8.68
N VAL A 401 12.03 14.13 -8.51
CA VAL A 401 10.76 14.20 -9.23
C VAL A 401 9.65 13.58 -8.40
N ILE A 402 8.45 14.13 -8.52
CA ILE A 402 7.24 13.56 -7.96
C ILE A 402 6.37 13.06 -9.12
N ARG A 403 6.02 11.78 -9.13
CA ARG A 403 5.19 11.16 -10.15
C ARG A 403 3.83 10.80 -9.58
N ALA A 404 2.78 11.11 -10.31
CA ALA A 404 1.40 10.85 -9.89
C ALA A 404 0.53 10.47 -11.09
N GLY A 405 -0.55 9.72 -10.82
CA GLY A 405 -1.61 9.55 -11.80
C GLY A 405 -2.38 10.85 -12.01
N LYS A 406 -2.80 11.13 -13.25
CA LYS A 406 -3.66 12.27 -13.61
C LYS A 406 -5.08 12.02 -13.12
N ALA A 407 -5.26 12.01 -11.80
CA ALA A 407 -6.51 11.68 -11.12
C ALA A 407 -6.66 12.45 -9.81
N ASN A 408 -7.86 12.47 -9.24
CA ASN A 408 -8.16 13.01 -7.92
C ASN A 408 -7.65 14.46 -7.72
N MET A 409 -6.93 14.74 -6.65
CA MET A 409 -6.40 16.09 -6.36
C MET A 409 -5.42 16.58 -7.42
N PHE A 410 -4.68 15.68 -8.09
CA PHE A 410 -3.76 16.04 -9.16
C PHE A 410 -4.45 16.54 -10.43
N LEU A 411 -5.78 16.48 -10.51
CA LEU A 411 -6.58 17.19 -11.52
C LEU A 411 -6.69 18.70 -11.23
N SER A 412 -6.33 19.16 -10.04
CA SER A 412 -6.30 20.57 -9.69
C SER A 412 -4.92 21.20 -9.98
N PRO A 413 -4.82 22.19 -10.88
CA PRO A 413 -3.60 22.95 -11.07
C PRO A 413 -3.13 23.68 -9.80
N VAL A 414 -4.06 24.15 -8.95
CA VAL A 414 -3.72 24.79 -7.68
C VAL A 414 -2.98 23.83 -6.76
N PHE A 415 -3.49 22.60 -6.61
CA PHE A 415 -2.87 21.59 -5.77
C PHE A 415 -1.49 21.17 -6.31
N SER A 416 -1.42 20.80 -7.59
CA SER A 416 -0.19 20.34 -8.21
C SER A 416 0.90 21.41 -8.20
N GLN A 417 0.54 22.67 -8.55
CA GLN A 417 1.49 23.79 -8.52
C GLN A 417 1.97 24.09 -7.10
N THR A 418 1.06 24.09 -6.11
CA THR A 418 1.44 24.29 -4.71
C THR A 418 2.45 23.24 -4.26
N LEU A 419 2.19 21.95 -4.57
CA LEU A 419 3.11 20.87 -4.20
C LEU A 419 4.46 20.99 -4.90
N ALA A 420 4.50 21.38 -6.19
CA ALA A 420 5.74 21.64 -6.92
C ALA A 420 6.54 22.80 -6.30
N ASP A 421 5.86 23.93 -6.04
CA ASP A 421 6.49 25.14 -5.50
C ASP A 421 7.13 24.88 -4.11
N ILE A 422 6.44 24.18 -3.21
CA ILE A 422 6.95 23.93 -1.86
C ILE A 422 8.00 22.82 -1.80
N SER A 423 7.93 21.84 -2.71
CA SER A 423 8.90 20.75 -2.77
C SER A 423 10.15 21.10 -3.56
N GLY A 424 10.07 22.06 -4.47
CA GLY A 424 11.11 22.39 -5.42
C GLY A 424 11.36 21.29 -6.45
N ALA A 425 10.42 20.36 -6.62
CA ALA A 425 10.52 19.23 -7.53
C ALA A 425 9.50 19.33 -8.66
N ASP A 426 9.87 18.85 -9.84
CA ASP A 426 8.93 18.69 -10.95
C ASP A 426 7.87 17.64 -10.62
N ILE A 427 6.63 17.87 -11.07
CA ILE A 427 5.54 16.90 -10.96
C ILE A 427 5.22 16.36 -12.35
N GLU A 428 5.45 15.06 -12.54
CA GLU A 428 5.10 14.32 -13.75
C GLU A 428 3.76 13.60 -13.56
N LEU A 429 2.79 13.88 -14.44
CA LEU A 429 1.47 13.27 -14.41
C LEU A 429 1.33 12.19 -15.48
N TYR A 430 1.01 10.97 -15.05
CA TYR A 430 0.82 9.83 -15.91
C TYR A 430 -0.67 9.58 -16.17
N ASN A 431 -1.00 9.17 -17.38
CA ASN A 431 -2.33 8.65 -17.70
C ASN A 431 -2.41 7.21 -17.17
N THR A 432 -3.10 7.04 -16.06
CA THR A 432 -3.29 5.74 -15.37
C THR A 432 -4.75 5.33 -15.39
#